data_684a712cf97e694c25e6484f861a28d8
#
_entry.id   684a712cf97e694c25e6484f861a28d8
#
_cell.length_a   1.000
_cell.length_b   1.000
_cell.length_c   1.000
_cell.angle_alpha   90.00
_cell.angle_beta   90.00
_cell.angle_gamma   90.00
#
_symmetry.space_group_name_H-M   'P 1'
#
loop_
_entity.id
_entity.type
_entity.pdbx_description
1 polymer ?
#
loop_
_entity_poly.entity_id
_entity_poly.type
_entity_poly.pdbx_seq_one_letter_code
_entity_poly.pdbx_strand_id
1 'polypeptide(L)'
;MEIKHQHISIIIILCLILGCGGGDKAVTPDAIVPDVVYIPGQHYGDTLGYVDYLAGNTPVIITVSHDGTLTPSSIPDRTYGVTTRDMNAQKVAERFAYHFVQRSGGLFPHVIVSNLHRTKLDPNREVVEAAQGNLGAVQAYNAYHKFIQTAIDTVETYFNSGVLLDLHGHGHDIQRLELGYLLDSNDLDLGNVQINAPTYAEKSSISQITSLSPATFSEVLRGPTSFGGLIVTKSYTYSSAGTGSDVYTFDAVPSTTSSSPGTDPYFTGGYTTSTYAVGEINVIQIEANYDRARDTARAYGALGSAIEEALFDFYREHTGQPIY
;
A
#
# COMPACT_ATOMS: atom_id res chain seq x y z
N MET A 1 -23.92 -32.74 19.61
CA MET A 1 -23.03 -32.06 20.55
C MET A 1 -23.31 -30.56 20.35
N GLU A 2 -24.17 -29.99 21.18
CA GLU A 2 -24.67 -28.63 21.07
C GLU A 2 -23.67 -27.64 21.67
N ILE A 3 -23.29 -26.64 20.91
CA ILE A 3 -22.44 -25.51 21.38
C ILE A 3 -23.37 -24.43 21.87
N LYS A 4 -23.42 -24.22 23.19
CA LYS A 4 -24.16 -23.13 23.83
C LYS A 4 -23.42 -21.78 23.61
N HIS A 5 -24.09 -20.85 22.96
CA HIS A 5 -23.68 -19.44 22.93
C HIS A 5 -23.93 -18.81 24.30
N GLN A 6 -22.88 -18.31 24.95
CA GLN A 6 -23.00 -17.45 26.13
C GLN A 6 -23.01 -15.98 25.66
N HIS A 7 -24.13 -15.31 25.88
CA HIS A 7 -24.24 -13.86 25.77
C HIS A 7 -23.64 -13.20 27.02
N ILE A 8 -22.61 -12.40 26.83
CA ILE A 8 -22.05 -11.54 27.89
C ILE A 8 -22.78 -10.20 27.79
N SER A 9 -23.67 -9.94 28.77
CA SER A 9 -24.34 -8.64 28.93
C SER A 9 -23.41 -7.72 29.76
N ILE A 10 -22.98 -6.62 29.14
CA ILE A 10 -22.25 -5.58 29.84
C ILE A 10 -23.27 -4.63 30.46
N ILE A 11 -23.32 -4.61 31.81
CA ILE A 11 -24.14 -3.68 32.57
C ILE A 11 -23.31 -2.40 32.79
N ILE A 12 -23.76 -1.29 32.19
CA ILE A 12 -23.20 0.04 32.45
C ILE A 12 -23.91 0.61 33.70
N ILE A 13 -23.18 0.72 34.80
CA ILE A 13 -23.68 1.40 36.01
C ILE A 13 -23.32 2.88 35.90
N LEU A 14 -24.33 3.72 35.75
CA LEU A 14 -24.23 5.17 35.78
C LEU A 14 -24.35 5.66 37.23
N CYS A 15 -23.23 6.02 37.86
CA CYS A 15 -23.25 6.68 39.17
C CYS A 15 -23.31 8.19 38.99
N LEU A 16 -24.48 8.79 39.29
CA LEU A 16 -24.63 10.23 39.50
C LEU A 16 -24.13 10.59 40.91
N ILE A 17 -23.07 11.39 40.98
CA ILE A 17 -22.65 12.02 42.23
C ILE A 17 -22.88 13.54 42.08
N LEU A 18 -23.88 14.06 42.79
CA LEU A 18 -24.06 15.50 43.07
C LEU A 18 -23.21 15.86 44.28
N GLY A 19 -22.27 16.77 44.13
CA GLY A 19 -21.49 17.34 45.24
C GLY A 19 -21.04 18.76 44.90
N CYS A 20 -21.62 19.75 45.59
CA CYS A 20 -21.19 21.13 45.58
C CYS A 20 -19.96 21.35 46.47
N GLY A 21 -19.01 22.21 46.04
CA GLY A 21 -18.16 22.97 46.94
C GLY A 21 -16.67 23.02 46.60
N GLY A 22 -16.18 24.21 46.17
CA GLY A 22 -14.90 24.78 46.54
C GLY A 22 -13.62 24.25 45.95
N GLY A 23 -13.11 24.92 44.95
CA GLY A 23 -11.72 25.26 44.70
C GLY A 23 -10.62 24.23 44.95
N ASP A 24 -10.32 23.44 43.95
CA ASP A 24 -8.97 23.03 43.53
C ASP A 24 -9.16 22.35 42.21
N LYS A 25 -8.45 22.79 41.15
CA LYS A 25 -8.47 22.11 39.86
C LYS A 25 -7.84 20.74 40.05
N ALA A 26 -8.66 19.74 40.39
CA ALA A 26 -8.28 18.36 40.25
C ALA A 26 -8.02 18.12 38.77
N VAL A 27 -6.77 17.83 38.45
CA VAL A 27 -6.38 17.25 37.16
C VAL A 27 -7.13 15.92 37.10
N THR A 28 -8.25 15.88 36.35
CA THR A 28 -8.89 14.63 36.01
C THR A 28 -7.84 13.82 35.26
N PRO A 29 -7.54 12.57 35.66
CA PRO A 29 -6.72 11.70 34.81
C PRO A 29 -7.40 11.68 33.44
N ASP A 30 -6.62 11.91 32.39
CA ASP A 30 -7.11 11.73 31.01
C ASP A 30 -7.82 10.39 30.96
N ALA A 31 -9.10 10.42 30.54
CA ALA A 31 -9.86 9.20 30.37
C ALA A 31 -9.04 8.32 29.42
N ILE A 32 -8.59 7.18 29.89
CA ILE A 32 -7.91 6.18 29.07
C ILE A 32 -8.91 5.84 27.96
N VAL A 33 -8.73 6.45 26.78
CA VAL A 33 -9.46 6.03 25.58
C VAL A 33 -8.96 4.62 25.32
N PRO A 34 -9.84 3.59 25.32
CA PRO A 34 -9.40 2.23 25.05
C PRO A 34 -8.71 2.21 23.69
N ASP A 35 -7.54 1.61 23.61
CA ASP A 35 -6.88 1.37 22.34
C ASP A 35 -7.86 0.64 21.40
N VAL A 36 -8.05 1.18 20.20
CA VAL A 36 -8.92 0.56 19.22
C VAL A 36 -8.29 -0.77 18.80
N VAL A 37 -8.99 -1.88 19.10
CA VAL A 37 -8.57 -3.19 18.65
C VAL A 37 -9.05 -3.39 17.22
N TYR A 38 -8.12 -3.49 16.28
CA TYR A 38 -8.41 -3.76 14.87
C TYR A 38 -8.52 -5.27 14.64
N ILE A 39 -9.69 -5.71 14.19
CA ILE A 39 -9.96 -7.14 13.91
C ILE A 39 -9.62 -7.43 12.45
N PRO A 40 -8.73 -8.41 12.16
CA PRO A 40 -8.38 -8.76 10.80
C PRO A 40 -9.60 -9.09 9.94
N GLY A 41 -9.64 -8.58 8.71
CA GLY A 41 -10.74 -8.75 7.77
C GLY A 41 -11.90 -7.78 7.97
N GLN A 42 -11.85 -6.90 8.97
CA GLN A 42 -12.85 -5.85 9.17
C GLN A 42 -12.38 -4.51 8.61
N HIS A 43 -13.35 -3.72 8.11
CA HIS A 43 -13.13 -2.37 7.63
C HIS A 43 -13.33 -1.35 8.75
N TYR A 44 -12.43 -0.39 8.79
CA TYR A 44 -12.45 0.78 9.66
C TYR A 44 -12.31 2.03 8.79
N GLY A 45 -12.79 3.16 9.27
CA GLY A 45 -12.67 4.41 8.54
C GLY A 45 -12.57 5.60 9.48
N ASP A 46 -12.24 6.76 8.91
CA ASP A 46 -12.41 8.01 9.62
C ASP A 46 -13.90 8.37 9.76
N THR A 47 -14.22 9.32 10.62
CA THR A 47 -15.62 9.67 10.96
C THR A 47 -16.42 10.22 9.77
N LEU A 48 -15.75 10.63 8.69
CA LEU A 48 -16.36 11.22 7.50
C LEU A 48 -16.38 10.28 6.30
N GLY A 49 -15.79 9.09 6.42
CA GLY A 49 -15.70 8.11 5.34
C GLY A 49 -14.72 8.53 4.23
N TYR A 50 -13.76 9.41 4.54
CA TYR A 50 -12.76 9.88 3.59
C TYR A 50 -11.57 8.93 3.46
N VAL A 51 -11.39 8.06 4.44
CA VAL A 51 -10.35 7.03 4.46
C VAL A 51 -10.97 5.70 4.85
N ASP A 52 -10.59 4.63 4.18
CA ASP A 52 -10.95 3.27 4.51
C ASP A 52 -9.70 2.44 4.84
N TYR A 53 -9.81 1.56 5.83
CA TYR A 53 -8.76 0.65 6.26
C TYR A 53 -9.31 -0.75 6.48
N LEU A 54 -8.88 -1.70 5.65
CA LEU A 54 -9.04 -3.12 5.92
C LEU A 54 -7.91 -3.56 6.85
N ALA A 55 -8.26 -3.95 8.07
CA ALA A 55 -7.27 -4.46 9.02
C ALA A 55 -6.76 -5.83 8.59
N GLY A 56 -5.44 -5.98 8.59
CA GLY A 56 -4.75 -7.22 8.23
C GLY A 56 -4.17 -7.98 9.42
N ASN A 57 -3.60 -9.15 9.13
CA ASN A 57 -2.85 -10.01 10.05
C ASN A 57 -1.67 -10.69 9.36
N THR A 58 -1.11 -10.05 8.35
CA THR A 58 0.04 -10.51 7.56
C THR A 58 1.06 -9.37 7.41
N PRO A 59 2.32 -9.66 7.01
CA PRO A 59 3.34 -8.62 6.82
C PRO A 59 3.15 -7.78 5.53
N VAL A 60 1.94 -7.78 4.96
CA VAL A 60 1.63 -7.06 3.71
C VAL A 60 0.73 -5.87 3.97
N ILE A 61 1.18 -4.71 3.52
CA ILE A 61 0.45 -3.44 3.57
C ILE A 61 0.27 -2.94 2.13
N ILE A 62 -0.93 -2.47 1.81
CA ILE A 62 -1.25 -1.86 0.51
C ILE A 62 -1.82 -0.47 0.76
N THR A 63 -1.31 0.51 0.04
CA THR A 63 -1.82 1.88 0.07
C THR A 63 -2.33 2.31 -1.30
N VAL A 64 -3.45 3.05 -1.32
CA VAL A 64 -4.03 3.64 -2.53
C VAL A 64 -4.41 5.08 -2.21
N SER A 65 -3.58 6.02 -2.65
CA SER A 65 -3.71 7.43 -2.30
C SER A 65 -4.57 8.23 -3.28
N HIS A 66 -4.71 7.82 -4.55
CA HIS A 66 -5.14 8.70 -5.63
C HIS A 66 -6.35 8.23 -6.45
N ASP A 67 -7.03 7.14 -6.08
CA ASP A 67 -8.21 6.65 -6.83
C ASP A 67 -9.56 7.11 -6.26
N GLY A 68 -9.55 7.89 -5.19
CA GLY A 68 -10.76 8.40 -4.55
C GLY A 68 -11.65 9.24 -5.48
N THR A 69 -12.94 9.21 -5.23
CA THR A 69 -13.97 9.91 -6.06
C THR A 69 -14.79 10.92 -5.28
N LEU A 70 -14.66 10.98 -3.95
CA LEU A 70 -15.44 11.90 -3.12
C LEU A 70 -14.96 13.33 -3.30
N THR A 71 -15.90 14.23 -3.61
CA THR A 71 -15.68 15.66 -3.80
C THR A 71 -16.58 16.50 -2.89
N PRO A 72 -16.45 16.39 -1.55
CA PRO A 72 -17.31 17.11 -0.62
C PRO A 72 -17.14 18.64 -0.80
N SER A 73 -18.24 19.39 -0.78
CA SER A 73 -18.21 20.84 -0.92
C SER A 73 -17.54 21.57 0.24
N SER A 74 -17.43 20.92 1.40
CA SER A 74 -16.73 21.45 2.59
C SER A 74 -15.20 21.48 2.43
N ILE A 75 -14.65 20.75 1.46
CA ILE A 75 -13.22 20.76 1.11
C ILE A 75 -13.08 21.44 -0.26
N PRO A 76 -12.44 22.61 -0.35
CA PRO A 76 -12.18 23.27 -1.64
C PRO A 76 -11.20 22.43 -2.48
N ASP A 77 -11.18 22.69 -3.78
CA ASP A 77 -10.19 22.07 -4.64
C ASP A 77 -8.79 22.62 -4.34
N ARG A 78 -7.80 21.75 -4.42
CA ARG A 78 -6.37 22.12 -4.37
C ARG A 78 -6.04 23.01 -5.54
N THR A 79 -5.23 24.04 -5.31
CA THR A 79 -4.92 25.09 -6.29
C THR A 79 -3.56 24.87 -6.98
N TYR A 80 -2.74 23.95 -6.47
CA TYR A 80 -1.45 23.57 -7.05
C TYR A 80 -1.14 22.08 -6.78
N GLY A 81 -0.12 21.56 -7.44
CA GLY A 81 0.24 20.15 -7.45
C GLY A 81 -0.59 19.32 -8.43
N VAL A 82 -0.28 18.03 -8.51
CA VAL A 82 -1.01 17.10 -9.39
C VAL A 82 -2.39 16.81 -8.82
N THR A 83 -3.42 16.81 -9.67
CA THR A 83 -4.83 16.57 -9.29
C THR A 83 -5.46 15.44 -10.09
N THR A 84 -4.73 14.84 -11.03
CA THR A 84 -5.20 13.71 -11.83
C THR A 84 -5.34 12.47 -10.96
N ARG A 85 -6.47 11.77 -11.10
CA ARG A 85 -6.77 10.54 -10.38
C ARG A 85 -6.15 9.32 -11.05
N ASP A 86 -5.68 8.38 -10.25
CA ASP A 86 -5.11 7.10 -10.70
C ASP A 86 -6.22 6.07 -10.86
N MET A 87 -7.07 6.22 -11.89
CA MET A 87 -8.29 5.43 -12.08
C MET A 87 -8.04 3.92 -11.98
N ASN A 88 -8.87 3.24 -11.19
CA ASN A 88 -8.89 1.78 -10.96
C ASN A 88 -7.65 1.23 -10.19
N ALA A 89 -6.80 2.07 -9.58
CA ALA A 89 -5.75 1.58 -8.68
C ALA A 89 -6.36 0.86 -7.46
N GLN A 90 -7.47 1.38 -6.92
CA GLN A 90 -8.22 0.71 -5.84
C GLN A 90 -8.76 -0.66 -6.29
N LYS A 91 -9.18 -0.80 -7.56
CA LYS A 91 -9.65 -2.08 -8.09
C LYS A 91 -8.53 -3.13 -8.18
N VAL A 92 -7.30 -2.70 -8.47
CA VAL A 92 -6.11 -3.58 -8.40
C VAL A 92 -5.89 -4.04 -6.96
N ALA A 93 -5.93 -3.12 -5.98
CA ALA A 93 -5.78 -3.46 -4.55
C ALA A 93 -6.86 -4.43 -4.06
N GLU A 94 -8.13 -4.21 -4.41
CA GLU A 94 -9.25 -5.11 -4.09
C GLU A 94 -9.04 -6.51 -4.68
N ARG A 95 -8.53 -6.61 -5.91
CA ARG A 95 -8.24 -7.89 -6.56
C ARG A 95 -7.04 -8.59 -5.95
N PHE A 96 -5.98 -7.85 -5.65
CA PHE A 96 -4.86 -8.37 -4.88
C PHE A 96 -5.34 -8.97 -3.55
N ALA A 97 -6.05 -8.19 -2.74
CA ALA A 97 -6.54 -8.64 -1.43
C ALA A 97 -7.44 -9.88 -1.54
N TYR A 98 -8.33 -9.92 -2.55
CA TYR A 98 -9.17 -11.08 -2.81
C TYR A 98 -8.33 -12.35 -3.08
N HIS A 99 -7.36 -12.29 -3.99
CA HIS A 99 -6.50 -13.43 -4.34
C HIS A 99 -5.63 -13.85 -3.15
N PHE A 100 -5.10 -12.87 -2.42
CA PHE A 100 -4.30 -13.09 -1.22
C PHE A 100 -5.08 -13.87 -0.14
N VAL A 101 -6.31 -13.46 0.16
CA VAL A 101 -7.19 -14.14 1.13
C VAL A 101 -7.50 -15.57 0.68
N GLN A 102 -7.78 -15.77 -0.60
CA GLN A 102 -8.04 -17.13 -1.13
C GLN A 102 -6.82 -18.02 -1.05
N ARG A 103 -5.64 -17.53 -1.39
CA ARG A 103 -4.39 -18.30 -1.38
C ARG A 103 -3.89 -18.60 0.04
N SER A 104 -4.00 -17.63 0.95
CA SER A 104 -3.57 -17.77 2.34
C SER A 104 -4.53 -18.58 3.23
N GLY A 105 -5.70 -18.97 2.70
CA GLY A 105 -6.71 -19.69 3.48
C GLY A 105 -7.44 -18.81 4.51
N GLY A 106 -7.54 -17.50 4.27
CA GLY A 106 -8.33 -16.58 5.09
C GLY A 106 -7.54 -15.57 5.91
N LEU A 107 -6.23 -15.38 5.63
CA LEU A 107 -5.45 -14.27 6.20
C LEU A 107 -5.61 -13.02 5.34
N PHE A 108 -5.48 -11.86 5.94
CA PHE A 108 -5.76 -10.57 5.32
C PHE A 108 -4.52 -9.70 5.22
N PRO A 109 -4.25 -9.05 4.06
CA PRO A 109 -3.31 -7.93 4.01
C PRO A 109 -3.95 -6.71 4.67
N HIS A 110 -3.14 -5.75 5.11
CA HIS A 110 -3.61 -4.41 5.46
C HIS A 110 -3.86 -3.61 4.17
N VAL A 111 -5.02 -2.96 4.03
CA VAL A 111 -5.30 -2.11 2.84
C VAL A 111 -5.82 -0.75 3.30
N ILE A 112 -5.14 0.32 2.92
CA ILE A 112 -5.49 1.70 3.28
C ILE A 112 -5.81 2.48 1.99
N VAL A 113 -7.01 3.08 1.93
CA VAL A 113 -7.50 3.78 0.74
C VAL A 113 -7.94 5.19 1.10
N SER A 114 -7.50 6.18 0.32
CA SER A 114 -8.06 7.53 0.34
C SER A 114 -9.27 7.60 -0.60
N ASN A 115 -10.44 7.90 -0.05
CA ASN A 115 -11.69 8.02 -0.81
C ASN A 115 -11.90 9.41 -1.40
N LEU A 116 -11.15 10.43 -0.92
CA LEU A 116 -11.20 11.77 -1.47
C LEU A 116 -10.58 11.82 -2.88
N HIS A 117 -11.26 12.52 -3.79
CA HIS A 117 -10.68 12.80 -5.10
C HIS A 117 -9.39 13.61 -4.94
N ARG A 118 -8.39 13.35 -5.78
CA ARG A 118 -7.05 13.99 -5.69
C ARG A 118 -7.09 15.52 -5.79
N THR A 119 -8.17 16.10 -6.34
CA THR A 119 -8.43 17.55 -6.25
C THR A 119 -8.70 18.05 -4.84
N LYS A 120 -9.09 17.17 -3.90
CA LYS A 120 -9.41 17.53 -2.52
C LYS A 120 -8.27 17.24 -1.55
N LEU A 121 -7.54 16.16 -1.80
CA LEU A 121 -6.44 15.70 -0.96
C LEU A 121 -5.44 14.88 -1.80
N ASP A 122 -4.15 15.10 -1.60
CA ASP A 122 -3.09 14.22 -2.12
C ASP A 122 -2.27 13.66 -0.95
N PRO A 123 -2.64 12.51 -0.38
CA PRO A 123 -1.93 11.99 0.79
C PRO A 123 -0.51 11.49 0.49
N ASN A 124 -0.12 11.37 -0.79
CA ASN A 124 1.25 11.05 -1.19
C ASN A 124 2.12 12.32 -1.36
N ARG A 125 1.89 13.33 -0.50
CA ARG A 125 2.67 14.59 -0.40
C ARG A 125 2.77 15.01 1.06
N GLU A 126 3.69 15.94 1.35
CA GLU A 126 3.71 16.65 2.63
C GLU A 126 2.37 17.34 2.89
N VAL A 127 1.91 17.38 4.14
CA VAL A 127 0.58 17.88 4.53
C VAL A 127 0.26 19.29 4.00
N VAL A 128 1.27 20.15 3.88
CA VAL A 128 1.10 21.52 3.37
C VAL A 128 0.68 21.51 1.90
N GLU A 129 1.27 20.68 1.06
CA GLU A 129 0.86 20.50 -0.33
C GLU A 129 -0.40 19.63 -0.41
N ALA A 130 -0.47 18.58 0.38
CA ALA A 130 -1.54 17.58 0.36
C ALA A 130 -2.92 18.19 0.61
N ALA A 131 -3.06 19.00 1.65
CA ALA A 131 -4.33 19.49 2.19
C ALA A 131 -4.53 21.00 2.03
N GLN A 132 -3.48 21.75 1.66
CA GLN A 132 -3.45 23.20 1.42
C GLN A 132 -4.18 24.03 2.51
N GLY A 133 -4.00 23.62 3.78
CA GLY A 133 -4.53 24.31 4.95
C GLY A 133 -6.01 24.07 5.26
N ASN A 134 -6.73 23.26 4.49
CA ASN A 134 -8.11 22.92 4.79
C ASN A 134 -8.19 21.90 5.92
N LEU A 135 -8.90 22.21 7.00
CA LEU A 135 -8.97 21.37 8.20
C LEU A 135 -9.58 19.97 7.92
N GLY A 136 -10.61 19.88 7.08
CA GLY A 136 -11.21 18.59 6.72
C GLY A 136 -10.25 17.71 5.92
N ALA A 137 -9.50 18.29 4.99
CA ALA A 137 -8.46 17.59 4.25
C ALA A 137 -7.29 17.16 5.16
N VAL A 138 -6.87 18.01 6.13
CA VAL A 138 -5.84 17.68 7.13
C VAL A 138 -6.30 16.52 8.02
N GLN A 139 -7.58 16.48 8.44
CA GLN A 139 -8.13 15.36 9.22
C GLN A 139 -8.08 14.05 8.43
N ALA A 140 -8.48 14.07 7.15
CA ALA A 140 -8.41 12.90 6.28
C ALA A 140 -6.95 12.46 6.03
N TYR A 141 -6.03 13.41 5.82
CA TYR A 141 -4.59 13.16 5.73
C TYR A 141 -4.07 12.42 6.97
N ASN A 142 -4.36 12.97 8.15
CA ASN A 142 -3.92 12.38 9.41
C ASN A 142 -4.53 10.99 9.64
N ALA A 143 -5.78 10.75 9.25
CA ALA A 143 -6.42 9.44 9.35
C ALA A 143 -5.73 8.41 8.41
N TYR A 144 -5.42 8.81 7.17
CA TYR A 144 -4.73 7.95 6.20
C TYR A 144 -3.36 7.51 6.73
N HIS A 145 -2.54 8.45 7.16
CA HIS A 145 -1.20 8.14 7.70
C HIS A 145 -1.25 7.41 9.04
N LYS A 146 -2.27 7.67 9.88
CA LYS A 146 -2.48 6.91 11.11
C LYS A 146 -2.79 5.44 10.83
N PHE A 147 -3.62 5.13 9.83
CA PHE A 147 -3.90 3.73 9.48
C PHE A 147 -2.68 3.03 8.88
N ILE A 148 -1.85 3.73 8.09
CA ILE A 148 -0.57 3.18 7.64
C ILE A 148 0.32 2.85 8.85
N GLN A 149 0.48 3.78 9.79
CA GLN A 149 1.28 3.54 10.99
C GLN A 149 0.73 2.40 11.84
N THR A 150 -0.60 2.30 11.99
CA THR A 150 -1.25 1.18 12.69
C THR A 150 -0.93 -0.18 12.04
N ALA A 151 -0.92 -0.22 10.71
CA ALA A 151 -0.55 -1.44 9.96
C ALA A 151 0.93 -1.76 10.17
N ILE A 152 1.81 -0.77 10.11
CA ILE A 152 3.26 -0.90 10.37
C ILE A 152 3.50 -1.41 11.78
N ASP A 153 2.91 -0.80 12.80
CA ASP A 153 3.05 -1.20 14.21
C ASP A 153 2.63 -2.68 14.41
N THR A 154 1.57 -3.12 13.70
CA THR A 154 1.13 -4.52 13.70
C THR A 154 2.18 -5.42 13.06
N VAL A 155 2.72 -5.03 11.90
CA VAL A 155 3.75 -5.81 11.19
C VAL A 155 5.02 -5.90 12.04
N GLU A 156 5.54 -4.81 12.58
CA GLU A 156 6.75 -4.78 13.41
C GLU A 156 6.58 -5.56 14.73
N THR A 157 5.34 -5.66 15.24
CA THR A 157 5.06 -6.44 16.45
C THR A 157 5.13 -7.95 16.21
N TYR A 158 4.70 -8.42 15.05
CA TYR A 158 4.49 -9.85 14.81
C TYR A 158 5.40 -10.46 13.75
N PHE A 159 6.09 -9.65 12.94
CA PHE A 159 6.90 -10.09 11.81
C PHE A 159 8.27 -9.42 11.80
N ASN A 160 9.28 -10.12 11.29
CA ASN A 160 10.66 -9.62 11.20
C ASN A 160 10.92 -8.80 9.94
N SER A 161 9.96 -8.75 9.03
CA SER A 161 10.03 -8.01 7.76
C SER A 161 8.63 -7.77 7.25
N GLY A 162 8.37 -6.60 6.69
CA GLY A 162 7.12 -6.26 6.04
C GLY A 162 7.33 -5.64 4.67
N VAL A 163 6.29 -5.72 3.84
CA VAL A 163 6.27 -5.07 2.52
C VAL A 163 5.03 -4.19 2.41
N LEU A 164 5.26 -2.90 2.13
CA LEU A 164 4.22 -1.95 1.75
C LEU A 164 4.26 -1.76 0.23
N LEU A 165 3.16 -2.07 -0.43
CA LEU A 165 2.94 -1.78 -1.86
C LEU A 165 2.11 -0.49 -1.98
N ASP A 166 2.71 0.57 -2.52
CA ASP A 166 2.03 1.85 -2.75
C ASP A 166 1.52 1.89 -4.19
N LEU A 167 0.21 1.63 -4.38
CA LEU A 167 -0.40 1.44 -5.69
C LEU A 167 -0.85 2.76 -6.31
N HIS A 168 -0.29 3.03 -7.47
CA HIS A 168 -0.53 4.21 -8.29
C HIS A 168 -0.86 3.86 -9.74
N GLY A 169 -1.05 4.88 -10.53
CA GLY A 169 -1.20 4.78 -11.96
C GLY A 169 -0.62 5.96 -12.71
N HIS A 170 0.12 5.65 -13.76
CA HIS A 170 0.72 6.66 -14.62
C HIS A 170 0.03 6.80 -15.97
N GLY A 171 0.35 7.92 -16.65
CA GLY A 171 -0.08 8.23 -18.00
C GLY A 171 1.10 8.39 -18.98
N HIS A 172 2.25 7.74 -18.72
CA HIS A 172 3.37 7.75 -19.66
C HIS A 172 3.02 6.94 -20.90
N ASP A 173 3.61 7.28 -22.05
CA ASP A 173 3.33 6.62 -23.34
C ASP A 173 3.77 5.16 -23.35
N ILE A 174 4.81 4.80 -22.60
CA ILE A 174 5.31 3.44 -22.49
C ILE A 174 4.44 2.64 -21.53
N GLN A 175 3.80 1.59 -22.07
CA GLN A 175 2.88 0.74 -21.33
C GLN A 175 3.64 -0.33 -20.56
N ARG A 176 4.01 -0.04 -19.31
CA ARG A 176 4.74 -0.92 -18.39
C ARG A 176 4.43 -0.54 -16.95
N LEU A 177 4.70 -1.43 -16.02
CA LEU A 177 4.75 -1.08 -14.60
C LEU A 177 6.08 -0.37 -14.29
N GLU A 178 6.03 0.74 -13.57
CA GLU A 178 7.20 1.42 -13.05
C GLU A 178 7.30 1.15 -11.56
N LEU A 179 8.40 0.50 -11.13
CA LEU A 179 8.60 0.06 -9.75
C LEU A 179 9.57 1.00 -9.05
N GLY A 180 9.04 1.91 -8.24
CA GLY A 180 9.82 2.91 -7.52
C GLY A 180 10.45 2.36 -6.25
N TYR A 181 11.77 2.40 -6.19
CA TYR A 181 12.61 1.92 -5.09
C TYR A 181 13.48 3.04 -4.47
N LEU A 182 13.15 4.32 -4.68
CA LEU A 182 13.97 5.50 -4.34
C LEU A 182 15.31 5.57 -5.10
N LEU A 183 15.43 4.80 -6.17
CA LEU A 183 16.56 4.83 -7.10
C LEU A 183 16.12 5.56 -8.37
N ASP A 184 16.93 6.50 -8.82
CA ASP A 184 16.63 7.23 -10.07
C ASP A 184 17.16 6.48 -11.32
N SER A 185 16.86 7.03 -12.51
CA SER A 185 17.29 6.42 -13.77
C SER A 185 18.81 6.28 -13.86
N ASN A 186 19.59 7.25 -13.31
CA ASN A 186 21.05 7.14 -13.34
C ASN A 186 21.56 6.02 -12.44
N ASP A 187 20.92 5.78 -11.28
CA ASP A 187 21.25 4.64 -10.43
C ASP A 187 20.97 3.32 -11.17
N LEU A 188 19.79 3.24 -11.81
CA LEU A 188 19.34 2.04 -12.51
C LEU A 188 20.13 1.77 -13.80
N ASP A 189 20.74 2.80 -14.42
CA ASP A 189 21.61 2.64 -15.59
C ASP A 189 22.99 2.01 -15.24
N LEU A 190 23.34 1.97 -13.97
CA LEU A 190 24.58 1.33 -13.54
C LEU A 190 24.58 -0.16 -13.85
N GLY A 191 25.74 -0.69 -14.26
CA GLY A 191 25.93 -2.13 -14.40
C GLY A 191 25.81 -2.85 -13.05
N ASN A 192 25.55 -4.16 -13.09
CA ASN A 192 25.31 -4.95 -11.86
C ASN A 192 26.48 -4.89 -10.86
N VAL A 193 27.72 -4.74 -11.34
CA VAL A 193 28.88 -4.60 -10.44
C VAL A 193 28.83 -3.30 -9.66
N GLN A 194 28.47 -2.18 -10.32
CA GLN A 194 28.45 -0.88 -9.69
C GLN A 194 27.26 -0.73 -8.75
N ILE A 195 26.05 -1.16 -9.15
CA ILE A 195 24.85 -1.02 -8.32
C ILE A 195 24.89 -1.92 -7.07
N ASN A 196 25.75 -2.95 -7.06
CA ASN A 196 25.98 -3.78 -5.88
C ASN A 196 26.83 -3.09 -4.80
N ALA A 197 27.31 -1.85 -5.01
CA ALA A 197 27.94 -1.10 -3.92
C ALA A 197 26.91 -0.83 -2.80
N PRO A 198 27.30 -0.99 -1.51
CA PRO A 198 26.38 -0.89 -0.36
C PRO A 198 25.52 0.37 -0.35
N THR A 199 26.04 1.48 -0.81
CA THR A 199 25.33 2.78 -0.83
C THR A 199 24.02 2.76 -1.64
N TYR A 200 23.90 1.90 -2.68
CA TYR A 200 22.66 1.79 -3.46
C TYR A 200 21.62 0.90 -2.76
N ALA A 201 22.05 -0.16 -2.12
CA ALA A 201 21.15 -0.97 -1.30
C ALA A 201 20.62 -0.16 -0.10
N GLU A 202 21.49 0.61 0.57
CA GLU A 202 21.12 1.50 1.69
C GLU A 202 20.20 2.66 1.27
N LYS A 203 20.38 3.21 0.07
CA LYS A 203 19.52 4.23 -0.51
C LYS A 203 18.13 3.69 -0.87
N SER A 204 18.05 2.42 -1.22
CA SER A 204 16.82 1.80 -1.72
C SER A 204 15.77 1.60 -0.64
N SER A 205 14.49 1.77 -1.01
CA SER A 205 13.34 1.48 -0.15
C SER A 205 13.14 -0.02 0.16
N ILE A 206 13.96 -0.91 -0.40
CA ILE A 206 14.00 -2.36 -0.13
C ILE A 206 15.31 -2.79 0.54
N SER A 207 15.97 -1.88 1.25
CA SER A 207 17.27 -2.13 1.91
C SER A 207 17.20 -3.26 2.93
N GLN A 208 16.10 -3.34 3.68
CA GLN A 208 15.92 -4.34 4.73
C GLN A 208 15.81 -5.76 4.13
N ILE A 209 14.95 -5.98 3.14
CA ILE A 209 14.82 -7.28 2.48
C ILE A 209 16.12 -7.65 1.73
N THR A 210 16.84 -6.66 1.19
CA THR A 210 18.16 -6.86 0.60
C THR A 210 19.16 -7.39 1.64
N SER A 211 19.11 -6.89 2.88
CA SER A 211 20.00 -7.33 3.95
C SER A 211 19.73 -8.77 4.43
N LEU A 212 18.49 -9.23 4.28
CA LEU A 212 18.07 -10.60 4.62
C LEU A 212 18.37 -11.60 3.50
N SER A 213 18.45 -11.11 2.26
CA SER A 213 18.61 -11.96 1.08
C SER A 213 20.02 -12.53 0.95
N PRO A 214 20.16 -13.80 0.56
CA PRO A 214 21.46 -14.35 0.16
C PRO A 214 21.92 -13.86 -1.22
N ALA A 215 21.03 -13.23 -2.00
CA ALA A 215 21.30 -12.72 -3.34
C ALA A 215 22.00 -11.34 -3.29
N THR A 216 22.67 -10.97 -4.38
CA THR A 216 23.22 -9.62 -4.54
C THR A 216 22.12 -8.59 -4.70
N PHE A 217 22.39 -7.31 -4.40
CA PHE A 217 21.40 -6.26 -4.55
C PHE A 217 20.84 -6.17 -5.99
N SER A 218 21.69 -6.31 -7.00
CA SER A 218 21.23 -6.31 -8.39
C SER A 218 20.29 -7.47 -8.71
N GLU A 219 20.44 -8.62 -8.06
CA GLU A 219 19.52 -9.76 -8.21
C GLU A 219 18.19 -9.50 -7.50
N VAL A 220 18.20 -8.95 -6.27
CA VAL A 220 16.99 -8.54 -5.55
C VAL A 220 16.22 -7.46 -6.30
N LEU A 221 16.93 -6.50 -6.91
CA LEU A 221 16.35 -5.33 -7.57
C LEU A 221 15.75 -5.66 -8.95
N ARG A 222 16.47 -6.46 -9.78
CA ARG A 222 16.14 -6.65 -11.20
C ARG A 222 16.54 -8.03 -11.77
N GLY A 223 16.88 -8.98 -10.91
CA GLY A 223 17.14 -10.37 -11.30
C GLY A 223 15.85 -11.17 -11.54
N PRO A 224 15.98 -12.47 -11.88
CA PRO A 224 14.83 -13.33 -12.14
C PRO A 224 13.87 -13.50 -10.96
N THR A 225 14.39 -13.40 -9.74
CA THR A 225 13.60 -13.49 -8.48
C THR A 225 13.27 -12.13 -7.88
N SER A 226 13.65 -11.02 -8.54
CA SER A 226 13.19 -9.67 -8.16
C SER A 226 11.67 -9.54 -8.36
N PHE A 227 11.06 -8.60 -7.67
CA PHE A 227 9.62 -8.37 -7.80
C PHE A 227 9.21 -8.08 -9.26
N GLY A 228 9.93 -7.19 -9.97
CA GLY A 228 9.70 -6.92 -11.38
C GLY A 228 10.01 -8.12 -12.27
N GLY A 229 11.11 -8.86 -11.98
CA GLY A 229 11.48 -10.08 -12.70
C GLY A 229 10.41 -11.17 -12.62
N LEU A 230 9.76 -11.30 -11.46
CA LEU A 230 8.65 -12.24 -11.26
C LEU A 230 7.37 -11.78 -11.98
N ILE A 231 7.03 -10.49 -11.92
CA ILE A 231 5.84 -9.94 -12.60
C ILE A 231 5.88 -10.20 -14.11
N VAL A 232 7.01 -9.97 -14.77
CA VAL A 232 7.12 -10.14 -16.25
C VAL A 232 6.96 -11.59 -16.71
N THR A 233 7.00 -12.56 -15.79
CA THR A 233 6.74 -13.97 -16.10
C THR A 233 5.25 -14.35 -16.02
N LYS A 234 4.39 -13.48 -15.46
CA LYS A 234 2.98 -13.80 -15.22
C LYS A 234 2.15 -13.60 -16.50
N SER A 235 1.23 -14.53 -16.74
CA SER A 235 0.33 -14.49 -17.90
C SER A 235 -1.04 -15.04 -17.51
N TYR A 236 -2.09 -14.31 -17.83
CA TYR A 236 -3.47 -14.66 -17.51
C TYR A 236 -4.33 -14.70 -18.77
N THR A 237 -5.02 -15.80 -18.98
CA THR A 237 -5.90 -15.99 -20.15
C THR A 237 -7.35 -16.02 -19.71
N TYR A 238 -8.14 -15.11 -20.25
CA TYR A 238 -9.58 -15.07 -20.05
C TYR A 238 -10.30 -15.44 -21.34
N SER A 239 -10.99 -16.58 -21.36
CA SER A 239 -11.80 -17.02 -22.49
C SER A 239 -13.16 -16.34 -22.47
N SER A 240 -13.64 -15.91 -23.64
CA SER A 240 -14.99 -15.39 -23.84
C SER A 240 -15.73 -16.24 -24.86
N ALA A 241 -16.93 -16.69 -24.51
CA ALA A 241 -17.77 -17.46 -25.44
C ALA A 241 -18.03 -16.67 -26.73
N GLY A 242 -17.53 -17.17 -27.84
CA GLY A 242 -17.76 -16.57 -29.16
C GLY A 242 -16.81 -15.45 -29.60
N THR A 243 -15.87 -14.98 -28.76
CA THR A 243 -14.97 -13.86 -29.09
C THR A 243 -13.47 -14.16 -28.96
N GLY A 244 -13.10 -15.40 -28.61
CA GLY A 244 -11.69 -15.79 -28.43
C GLY A 244 -11.21 -15.63 -26.98
N SER A 245 -9.89 -15.59 -26.82
CA SER A 245 -9.23 -15.45 -25.50
C SER A 245 -8.42 -14.16 -25.45
N ASP A 246 -8.56 -13.41 -24.36
CA ASP A 246 -7.69 -12.28 -24.03
C ASP A 246 -6.55 -12.78 -23.15
N VAL A 247 -5.31 -12.44 -23.50
CA VAL A 247 -4.11 -12.75 -22.71
C VAL A 247 -3.57 -11.46 -22.11
N TYR A 248 -3.37 -11.44 -20.80
CA TYR A 248 -2.80 -10.33 -20.06
C TYR A 248 -1.40 -10.70 -19.58
N THR A 249 -0.40 -9.94 -20.00
CA THR A 249 0.99 -9.98 -19.59
C THR A 249 1.42 -8.58 -19.19
N PHE A 250 2.44 -8.45 -18.37
CA PHE A 250 2.89 -7.16 -17.84
C PHE A 250 4.39 -7.02 -18.07
N ASP A 251 4.79 -5.86 -18.60
CA ASP A 251 6.17 -5.42 -18.57
C ASP A 251 6.42 -4.63 -17.28
N ALA A 252 7.66 -4.63 -16.78
CA ALA A 252 8.04 -3.90 -15.58
C ALA A 252 9.45 -3.34 -15.68
N VAL A 253 9.70 -2.21 -15.04
CA VAL A 253 11.02 -1.61 -14.87
C VAL A 253 11.21 -1.15 -13.42
N PRO A 254 12.33 -1.53 -12.75
CA PRO A 254 13.35 -2.47 -13.19
C PRO A 254 12.86 -3.94 -13.17
N SER A 255 13.36 -4.73 -14.11
CA SER A 255 13.07 -6.17 -14.24
C SER A 255 14.16 -6.88 -15.05
N THR A 256 13.97 -8.16 -15.33
CA THR A 256 14.86 -8.94 -16.21
C THR A 256 14.76 -8.54 -17.68
N THR A 257 13.64 -7.99 -18.11
CA THR A 257 13.41 -7.54 -19.49
C THR A 257 13.76 -6.07 -19.70
N SER A 258 13.73 -5.27 -18.62
CA SER A 258 14.08 -3.85 -18.61
C SER A 258 14.74 -3.49 -17.29
N SER A 259 16.08 -3.48 -17.27
CA SER A 259 16.86 -3.23 -16.04
C SER A 259 16.88 -1.77 -15.60
N SER A 260 16.61 -0.85 -16.53
CA SER A 260 16.59 0.60 -16.33
C SER A 260 15.59 1.26 -17.26
N PRO A 261 14.98 2.40 -16.89
CA PRO A 261 14.15 3.19 -17.78
C PRO A 261 14.99 3.96 -18.83
N GLY A 262 16.30 4.08 -18.65
CA GLY A 262 17.14 4.94 -19.49
C GLY A 262 16.71 6.40 -19.40
N THR A 263 16.41 7.02 -20.55
CA THR A 263 15.92 8.41 -20.65
C THR A 263 14.40 8.55 -20.61
N ASP A 264 13.68 7.45 -20.51
CA ASP A 264 12.21 7.47 -20.46
C ASP A 264 11.71 8.03 -19.12
N PRO A 265 10.52 8.65 -19.09
CA PRO A 265 9.87 9.01 -17.84
C PRO A 265 9.75 7.81 -16.90
N TYR A 266 10.02 8.05 -15.61
CA TYR A 266 10.01 7.00 -14.61
C TYR A 266 9.75 7.59 -13.20
N PHE A 267 8.88 6.92 -12.44
CA PHE A 267 8.59 7.28 -11.06
C PHE A 267 9.46 6.48 -10.09
N THR A 268 10.32 7.19 -9.38
CA THR A 268 11.35 6.58 -8.49
C THR A 268 10.83 6.17 -7.11
N GLY A 269 9.64 6.61 -6.75
CA GLY A 269 9.03 6.54 -5.43
C GLY A 269 8.55 7.91 -4.97
N GLY A 270 7.45 7.95 -4.23
CA GLY A 270 6.81 9.16 -3.73
C GLY A 270 7.05 9.42 -2.24
N TYR A 271 6.17 10.26 -1.67
CA TYR A 271 6.19 10.59 -0.24
C TYR A 271 5.97 9.36 0.65
N THR A 272 4.98 8.52 0.31
CA THR A 272 4.72 7.25 1.02
C THR A 272 5.97 6.37 1.03
N THR A 273 6.62 6.20 -0.14
CA THR A 273 7.82 5.37 -0.26
C THR A 273 8.96 5.90 0.60
N SER A 274 9.23 7.21 0.55
CA SER A 274 10.33 7.81 1.31
C SER A 274 10.06 7.90 2.81
N THR A 275 8.78 7.99 3.21
CA THR A 275 8.41 8.13 4.61
C THR A 275 8.41 6.82 5.37
N TYR A 276 7.96 5.72 4.72
CA TYR A 276 7.71 4.45 5.40
C TYR A 276 8.72 3.35 5.10
N ALA A 277 9.71 3.59 4.24
CA ALA A 277 10.82 2.66 4.02
C ALA A 277 11.83 2.75 5.16
N VAL A 278 11.43 2.36 6.36
CA VAL A 278 12.23 2.43 7.60
C VAL A 278 12.03 1.18 8.44
N GLY A 279 13.00 0.87 9.29
CA GLY A 279 12.95 -0.30 10.18
C GLY A 279 12.79 -1.60 9.39
N GLU A 280 11.78 -2.38 9.74
CA GLU A 280 11.49 -3.69 9.14
C GLU A 280 10.60 -3.60 7.88
N ILE A 281 10.27 -2.39 7.42
CA ILE A 281 9.33 -2.17 6.32
C ILE A 281 10.07 -1.85 5.03
N ASN A 282 9.84 -2.66 4.02
CA ASN A 282 10.23 -2.42 2.64
C ASN A 282 9.08 -1.80 1.88
N VAL A 283 9.32 -0.78 1.07
CA VAL A 283 8.26 -0.12 0.30
C VAL A 283 8.56 -0.21 -1.18
N ILE A 284 7.55 -0.60 -1.96
CA ILE A 284 7.61 -0.63 -3.42
C ILE A 284 6.47 0.23 -3.95
N GLN A 285 6.78 1.37 -4.58
CA GLN A 285 5.78 2.10 -5.34
C GLN A 285 5.53 1.37 -6.66
N ILE A 286 4.27 1.13 -6.99
CA ILE A 286 3.87 0.50 -8.25
C ILE A 286 3.04 1.51 -9.04
N GLU A 287 3.65 2.06 -10.08
CA GLU A 287 2.96 2.90 -11.05
C GLU A 287 2.52 2.03 -12.23
N ALA A 288 1.22 1.74 -12.28
CA ALA A 288 0.69 0.90 -13.35
C ALA A 288 0.18 1.75 -14.52
N ASN A 289 0.48 1.35 -15.75
CA ASN A 289 -0.15 1.92 -16.94
C ASN A 289 -1.67 1.68 -16.94
N TYR A 290 -2.41 2.48 -17.72
CA TYR A 290 -3.87 2.35 -17.77
C TYR A 290 -4.28 1.19 -18.67
N ASP A 291 -3.86 1.21 -19.95
CA ASP A 291 -4.27 0.26 -20.96
C ASP A 291 -3.80 -1.16 -20.63
N ARG A 292 -4.72 -2.11 -20.63
CA ARG A 292 -4.51 -3.54 -20.34
C ARG A 292 -3.95 -3.87 -18.95
N ALA A 293 -3.79 -2.87 -18.06
CA ALA A 293 -3.42 -3.07 -16.67
C ALA A 293 -4.54 -2.66 -15.71
N ARG A 294 -5.21 -1.50 -15.96
CA ARG A 294 -6.25 -0.96 -15.10
C ARG A 294 -7.55 -0.59 -15.81
N ASP A 295 -7.63 -0.72 -17.14
CA ASP A 295 -8.74 -0.24 -17.98
C ASP A 295 -10.03 -1.07 -17.85
N THR A 296 -9.94 -2.35 -17.57
CA THR A 296 -11.06 -3.29 -17.53
C THR A 296 -11.02 -4.20 -16.31
N ALA A 297 -12.18 -4.82 -15.99
CA ALA A 297 -12.28 -5.78 -14.89
C ALA A 297 -11.34 -6.98 -15.03
N ARG A 298 -11.07 -7.42 -16.25
CA ARG A 298 -10.10 -8.49 -16.53
C ARG A 298 -8.67 -8.00 -16.35
N ALA A 299 -8.37 -6.78 -16.81
CA ALA A 299 -7.04 -6.19 -16.72
C ALA A 299 -6.61 -5.99 -15.26
N TYR A 300 -7.41 -5.26 -14.47
CA TYR A 300 -7.05 -5.07 -13.05
C TYR A 300 -7.18 -6.36 -12.22
N GLY A 301 -8.01 -7.32 -12.64
CA GLY A 301 -8.05 -8.67 -12.06
C GLY A 301 -6.76 -9.44 -12.32
N ALA A 302 -6.27 -9.45 -13.56
CA ALA A 302 -4.99 -10.07 -13.93
C ALA A 302 -3.80 -9.40 -13.23
N LEU A 303 -3.78 -8.06 -13.20
CA LEU A 303 -2.71 -7.31 -12.54
C LEU A 303 -2.68 -7.58 -11.03
N GLY A 304 -3.83 -7.55 -10.35
CA GLY A 304 -3.91 -7.87 -8.92
C GLY A 304 -3.38 -9.28 -8.60
N SER A 305 -3.70 -10.28 -9.45
CA SER A 305 -3.15 -11.63 -9.32
C SER A 305 -1.64 -11.66 -9.58
N ALA A 306 -1.15 -10.94 -10.60
CA ALA A 306 0.28 -10.91 -10.92
C ALA A 306 1.11 -10.32 -9.79
N ILE A 307 0.65 -9.20 -9.21
CA ILE A 307 1.29 -8.54 -8.08
C ILE A 307 1.30 -9.46 -6.85
N GLU A 308 0.17 -10.13 -6.56
CA GLU A 308 0.05 -11.03 -5.41
C GLU A 308 1.00 -12.23 -5.54
N GLU A 309 0.99 -12.91 -6.68
CA GLU A 309 1.85 -14.06 -6.92
C GLU A 309 3.33 -13.69 -6.94
N ALA A 310 3.68 -12.56 -7.56
CA ALA A 310 5.05 -12.07 -7.57
C ALA A 310 5.53 -11.70 -6.16
N LEU A 311 4.68 -11.04 -5.35
CA LEU A 311 5.02 -10.70 -3.98
C LEU A 311 5.25 -11.93 -3.11
N PHE A 312 4.39 -12.95 -3.25
CA PHE A 312 4.55 -14.22 -2.52
C PHE A 312 5.92 -14.86 -2.80
N ASP A 313 6.27 -15.00 -4.09
CA ASP A 313 7.54 -15.60 -4.51
C ASP A 313 8.74 -14.75 -4.12
N PHE A 314 8.67 -13.42 -4.31
CA PHE A 314 9.71 -12.45 -3.95
C PHE A 314 10.01 -12.48 -2.44
N TYR A 315 8.98 -12.38 -1.61
CA TYR A 315 9.15 -12.36 -0.16
C TYR A 315 9.78 -13.66 0.34
N ARG A 316 9.26 -14.80 -0.08
CA ARG A 316 9.78 -16.12 0.30
C ARG A 316 11.24 -16.32 -0.14
N GLU A 317 11.57 -15.92 -1.36
CA GLU A 317 12.93 -16.10 -1.92
C GLU A 317 13.97 -15.29 -1.14
N HIS A 318 13.63 -14.06 -0.79
CA HIS A 318 14.59 -13.12 -0.22
C HIS A 318 14.59 -13.04 1.31
N THR A 319 13.55 -13.50 1.99
CA THR A 319 13.51 -13.56 3.47
C THR A 319 13.64 -14.97 4.02
N GLY A 320 13.43 -15.99 3.20
CA GLY A 320 13.31 -17.38 3.66
C GLY A 320 12.06 -17.64 4.51
N GLN A 321 11.14 -16.68 4.62
CA GLN A 321 9.93 -16.76 5.43
C GLN A 321 8.67 -16.81 4.54
N PRO A 322 7.62 -17.52 4.95
CA PRO A 322 6.34 -17.40 4.27
C PRO A 322 5.73 -16.01 4.53
N ILE A 323 5.02 -15.49 3.53
CA ILE A 323 4.31 -14.21 3.66
C ILE A 323 2.97 -14.37 4.42
N TYR A 324 2.55 -15.62 4.64
CA TYR A 324 1.39 -16.04 5.41
C TYR A 324 1.50 -17.49 5.91
#